data_d3de4eede95336681aed2537cf0e1f51
#
_entry.id   d3de4eede95336681aed2537cf0e1f51
#
_cell.length_a   1.000
_cell.length_b   1.000
_cell.length_c   1.000
_cell.angle_alpha   90.00
_cell.angle_beta   90.00
_cell.angle_gamma   90.00
#
_symmetry.space_group_name_H-M   'P 1'
#
loop_
_entity.id
_entity.type
_entity.pdbx_description
1 polymer ?
#
loop_
_entity_poly.entity_id
_entity_poly.type
_entity_poly.pdbx_seq_one_letter_code
_entity_poly.pdbx_strand_id
1 'polypeptide(L)'
;MIKTIKMDCDEAIDYVRNNVKEYDDLELSYNRVFTPGEVIGIHTEEPSGAPACKLMVQVSSDIGTTVDVDLQEIKDDLVEVKHTPQGSDNTTIIIIEKCDTEI
;
A
#
# COMPACT_ATOMS: atom_id res chain seq x y z
N MET A 1 -11.83 -15.23 -0.32
CA MET A 1 -11.42 -15.37 -1.73
C MET A 1 -10.22 -14.49 -2.02
N ILE A 2 -9.27 -15.02 -2.76
CA ILE A 2 -8.06 -14.29 -3.08
C ILE A 2 -8.01 -14.00 -4.57
N LYS A 3 -7.73 -12.77 -4.93
CA LYS A 3 -7.63 -12.35 -6.31
C LYS A 3 -6.24 -11.76 -6.53
N THR A 4 -5.59 -12.14 -7.61
CA THR A 4 -4.26 -11.62 -7.94
C THR A 4 -4.34 -10.82 -9.23
N ILE A 5 -3.82 -9.60 -9.21
CA ILE A 5 -3.84 -8.69 -10.33
C ILE A 5 -2.44 -8.16 -10.57
N LYS A 6 -2.10 -7.92 -11.80
CA LYS A 6 -0.83 -7.27 -12.15
C LYS A 6 -1.09 -5.82 -12.52
N MET A 7 -0.27 -4.94 -12.01
CA MET A 7 -0.39 -3.51 -12.28
C MET A 7 0.99 -2.89 -12.34
N ASP A 8 1.10 -1.73 -12.97
CA ASP A 8 2.34 -0.98 -12.83
C ASP A 8 2.28 -0.20 -11.51
N CYS A 9 3.35 0.48 -11.15
CA CYS A 9 3.42 1.11 -9.85
C CYS A 9 2.43 2.27 -9.70
N ASP A 10 2.17 3.01 -10.75
CA ASP A 10 1.23 4.12 -10.67
C ASP A 10 -0.19 3.61 -10.48
N GLU A 11 -0.54 2.54 -11.18
CA GLU A 11 -1.86 1.94 -11.03
C GLU A 11 -2.03 1.38 -9.62
N ALA A 12 -0.98 0.77 -9.08
CA ALA A 12 -1.04 0.21 -7.74
C ALA A 12 -1.23 1.30 -6.69
N ILE A 13 -0.55 2.42 -6.85
CA ILE A 13 -0.71 3.53 -5.92
C ILE A 13 -2.12 4.10 -6.00
N ASP A 14 -2.66 4.22 -7.21
CA ASP A 14 -4.02 4.68 -7.38
C ASP A 14 -5.01 3.71 -6.73
N TYR A 15 -4.76 2.40 -6.85
CA TYR A 15 -5.60 1.43 -6.19
C TYR A 15 -5.62 1.66 -4.68
N VAL A 16 -4.44 1.87 -4.08
CA VAL A 16 -4.35 2.08 -2.64
C VAL A 16 -5.09 3.36 -2.26
N ARG A 17 -4.88 4.44 -2.99
CA ARG A 17 -5.55 5.70 -2.70
C ARG A 17 -7.07 5.59 -2.73
N ASN A 18 -7.58 4.78 -3.63
CA ASN A 18 -9.03 4.72 -3.86
C ASN A 18 -9.73 3.60 -3.08
N ASN A 19 -8.99 2.61 -2.63
CA ASN A 19 -9.63 1.41 -2.05
C ASN A 19 -9.21 1.08 -0.63
N VAL A 20 -8.03 1.46 -0.21
CA VAL A 20 -7.56 1.14 1.14
C VAL A 20 -8.08 2.17 2.13
N LYS A 21 -8.62 1.72 3.23
CA LYS A 21 -9.18 2.58 4.27
C LYS A 21 -8.57 2.25 5.61
N GLU A 22 -8.80 3.14 6.57
CA GLU A 22 -8.34 2.90 7.93
C GLU A 22 -8.90 1.57 8.43
N TYR A 23 -8.07 0.86 9.14
CA TYR A 23 -8.37 -0.45 9.74
C TYR A 23 -8.39 -1.62 8.77
N ASP A 24 -8.09 -1.39 7.50
CA ASP A 24 -7.88 -2.50 6.57
C ASP A 24 -6.54 -3.16 6.85
N ASP A 25 -6.41 -4.44 6.50
CA ASP A 25 -5.14 -5.11 6.56
C ASP A 25 -4.38 -4.84 5.28
N LEU A 26 -3.11 -4.53 5.39
CA LEU A 26 -2.30 -4.22 4.24
C LEU A 26 -0.90 -4.79 4.45
N GLU A 27 -0.37 -5.45 3.42
CA GLU A 27 0.99 -5.95 3.44
C GLU A 27 1.71 -5.34 2.26
N LEU A 28 2.79 -4.66 2.53
CA LEU A 28 3.59 -4.02 1.50
C LEU A 28 4.95 -4.65 1.43
N SER A 29 5.39 -4.98 0.22
CA SER A 29 6.74 -5.49 0.00
C SER A 29 7.46 -4.52 -0.91
N TYR A 30 8.58 -3.98 -0.46
CA TYR A 30 9.35 -3.03 -1.24
C TYR A 30 10.81 -3.04 -0.78
N ASN A 31 11.72 -2.99 -1.73
CA ASN A 31 13.14 -2.85 -1.44
C ASN A 31 13.64 -3.73 -0.29
N ARG A 32 13.26 -5.00 -0.32
CA ARG A 32 13.65 -5.97 0.72
C ARG A 32 13.01 -5.70 2.08
N VAL A 33 12.04 -4.79 2.13
CA VAL A 33 11.31 -4.51 3.36
C VAL A 33 9.91 -5.10 3.19
N PHE A 34 9.43 -5.73 4.24
CA PHE A 34 8.08 -6.28 4.26
C PHE A 34 7.35 -5.67 5.43
N THR A 35 6.26 -4.99 5.16
CA THR A 35 5.50 -4.30 6.20
C THR A 35 4.06 -4.82 6.21
N PRO A 36 3.77 -5.83 7.04
CA PRO A 36 2.41 -6.32 7.17
C PRO A 36 1.75 -5.65 8.36
N GLY A 37 0.50 -5.27 8.24
CA GLY A 37 -0.16 -4.69 9.38
C GLY A 37 -1.52 -4.11 9.06
N GLU A 38 -2.01 -3.32 10.03
CA GLU A 38 -3.29 -2.68 9.92
C GLU A 38 -3.08 -1.20 9.62
N VAL A 39 -3.81 -0.68 8.67
CA VAL A 39 -3.72 0.74 8.31
C VAL A 39 -4.42 1.54 9.40
N ILE A 40 -3.69 2.39 10.10
CA ILE A 40 -4.27 3.22 11.13
C ILE A 40 -4.38 4.69 10.69
N GLY A 41 -3.89 5.00 9.52
CA GLY A 41 -4.07 6.33 8.95
C GLY A 41 -3.71 6.31 7.48
N ILE A 42 -4.42 7.10 6.69
CA ILE A 42 -4.11 7.22 5.27
C ILE A 42 -4.34 8.66 4.85
N HIS A 43 -3.40 9.18 4.08
CA HIS A 43 -3.41 10.56 3.63
C HIS A 43 -3.23 10.55 2.12
N THR A 44 -4.23 11.01 1.41
CA THR A 44 -4.25 10.87 -0.05
C THR A 44 -4.11 12.19 -0.81
N GLU A 45 -3.89 13.29 -0.07
CA GLU A 45 -3.78 14.58 -0.72
C GLU A 45 -2.84 15.47 0.06
N GLU A 46 -1.97 16.18 -0.64
CA GLU A 46 -1.08 17.14 -0.01
C GLU A 46 -1.85 18.41 0.32
N PRO A 47 -1.35 19.25 1.22
CA PRO A 47 -2.00 20.55 1.49
C PRO A 47 -2.17 21.40 0.23
N SER A 48 -1.32 21.20 -0.76
CA SER A 48 -1.41 21.92 -2.03
C SER A 48 -2.50 21.37 -2.93
N GLY A 49 -3.12 20.24 -2.57
CA GLY A 49 -4.10 19.57 -3.41
C GLY A 49 -3.51 18.52 -4.33
N ALA A 50 -2.19 18.37 -4.34
CA ALA A 50 -1.56 17.36 -5.18
C ALA A 50 -1.85 15.95 -4.64
N PRO A 51 -1.92 14.94 -5.51
CA PRO A 51 -2.16 13.57 -5.06
C PRO A 51 -1.01 13.08 -4.18
N ALA A 52 -1.37 12.31 -3.16
CA ALA A 52 -0.40 11.70 -2.26
C ALA A 52 -0.91 10.33 -1.86
N CYS A 53 -0.02 9.50 -1.34
CA CYS A 53 -0.42 8.21 -0.78
C CYS A 53 0.52 7.89 0.36
N LYS A 54 0.17 8.39 1.54
CA LYS A 54 0.97 8.18 2.74
C LYS A 54 0.15 7.36 3.72
N LEU A 55 0.77 6.32 4.23
CA LEU A 55 0.10 5.38 5.11
C LEU A 55 0.82 5.30 6.44
N MET A 56 0.05 5.14 7.50
CA MET A 56 0.59 4.79 8.81
C MET A 56 0.09 3.39 9.09
N VAL A 57 1.01 2.45 9.25
CA VAL A 57 0.68 1.03 9.41
C VAL A 57 1.16 0.56 10.78
N GLN A 58 0.27 -0.07 11.52
CA GLN A 58 0.65 -0.71 12.78
C GLN A 58 1.13 -2.12 12.43
N VAL A 59 2.40 -2.39 12.67
CA VAL A 59 3.01 -3.64 12.23
C VAL A 59 2.45 -4.80 13.04
N SER A 60 2.00 -5.84 12.33
CA SER A 60 1.34 -6.98 12.95
C SER A 60 2.23 -7.74 13.90
N SER A 61 3.52 -7.85 13.58
CA SER A 61 4.43 -8.66 14.37
C SER A 61 4.99 -7.93 15.58
N ASP A 62 4.67 -6.65 15.74
CA ASP A 62 5.30 -5.88 16.81
C ASP A 62 4.30 -4.85 17.32
N ILE A 63 3.50 -5.24 18.27
CA ILE A 63 2.46 -4.40 18.82
C ILE A 63 3.05 -3.10 19.35
N GLY A 64 2.45 -1.99 18.98
CA GLY A 64 2.92 -0.69 19.40
C GLY A 64 3.92 -0.06 18.45
N THR A 65 4.34 -0.78 17.41
CA THR A 65 5.24 -0.24 16.41
C THR A 65 4.45 0.20 15.19
N THR A 66 4.62 1.45 14.78
CA THR A 66 3.99 1.95 13.57
C THR A 66 5.07 2.37 12.58
N VAL A 67 4.76 2.25 11.31
CA VAL A 67 5.65 2.62 10.23
C VAL A 67 4.91 3.56 9.31
N ASP A 68 5.56 4.67 8.95
CA ASP A 68 5.00 5.59 7.98
C ASP A 68 5.57 5.23 6.61
N VAL A 69 4.69 5.03 5.64
CA VAL A 69 5.11 4.67 4.29
C VAL A 69 4.51 5.67 3.32
N ASP A 70 5.36 6.28 2.52
CA ASP A 70 4.93 7.16 1.44
C ASP A 70 5.11 6.39 0.15
N LEU A 71 4.00 5.92 -0.45
CA LEU A 71 4.07 5.08 -1.63
C LEU A 71 4.65 5.82 -2.85
N GLN A 72 4.50 7.12 -2.90
CA GLN A 72 5.10 7.87 -3.98
C GLN A 72 6.62 7.86 -3.87
N GLU A 73 7.13 7.87 -2.64
CA GLU A 73 8.56 7.87 -2.41
C GLU A 73 9.20 6.53 -2.70
N ILE A 74 8.50 5.43 -2.38
CA ILE A 74 9.05 4.09 -2.59
C ILE A 74 8.56 3.46 -3.89
N LYS A 75 7.95 4.25 -4.74
CA LYS A 75 7.26 3.73 -5.92
C LYS A 75 8.14 2.82 -6.77
N ASP A 76 9.40 3.18 -6.97
CA ASP A 76 10.29 2.39 -7.81
C ASP A 76 10.71 1.07 -7.18
N ASP A 77 10.52 0.95 -5.87
CA ASP A 77 10.94 -0.24 -5.15
C ASP A 77 9.76 -1.15 -4.81
N LEU A 78 8.55 -0.72 -5.11
CA LEU A 78 7.36 -1.48 -4.73
C LEU A 78 7.27 -2.76 -5.54
N VAL A 79 7.08 -3.88 -4.86
CA VAL A 79 7.04 -5.20 -5.45
C VAL A 79 5.66 -5.82 -5.40
N GLU A 80 5.01 -5.69 -4.26
CA GLU A 80 3.72 -6.34 -4.06
C GLU A 80 2.89 -5.61 -3.02
N VAL A 81 1.59 -5.56 -3.24
CA VAL A 81 0.63 -5.01 -2.27
C VAL A 81 -0.43 -6.06 -2.04
N LYS A 82 -0.71 -6.39 -0.78
CA LYS A 82 -1.75 -7.34 -0.45
C LYS A 82 -2.74 -6.62 0.45
N HIS A 83 -3.98 -6.55 0.03
CA HIS A 83 -4.99 -5.75 0.70
C HIS A 83 -6.21 -6.58 1.05
N THR A 84 -6.61 -6.56 2.32
CA THR A 84 -7.84 -7.20 2.81
C THR A 84 -8.65 -6.14 3.53
N PRO A 85 -9.80 -5.74 2.98
CA PRO A 85 -10.62 -4.74 3.66
C PRO A 85 -11.09 -5.25 5.03
N GLN A 86 -11.27 -4.33 5.94
CA GLN A 86 -11.72 -4.68 7.28
C GLN A 86 -13.05 -5.44 7.22
N GLY A 87 -13.12 -6.55 7.93
CA GLY A 87 -14.34 -7.33 8.00
C GLY A 87 -14.64 -8.15 6.75
N SER A 88 -13.72 -8.19 5.80
CA SER A 88 -13.91 -8.91 4.55
C SER A 88 -13.04 -10.16 4.51
N ASP A 89 -13.51 -11.17 3.79
CA ASP A 89 -12.72 -12.37 3.54
C ASP A 89 -12.02 -12.27 2.19
N ASN A 90 -12.19 -11.16 1.49
CA ASN A 90 -11.64 -11.00 0.16
C ASN A 90 -10.29 -10.30 0.23
N THR A 91 -9.28 -10.90 -0.37
CA THR A 91 -7.95 -10.35 -0.40
C THR A 91 -7.54 -10.10 -1.84
N THR A 92 -7.00 -8.93 -2.10
CA THR A 92 -6.48 -8.58 -3.42
C THR A 92 -4.97 -8.52 -3.32
N ILE A 93 -4.30 -9.29 -4.15
CA ILE A 93 -2.84 -9.28 -4.24
C ILE A 93 -2.47 -8.59 -5.53
N ILE A 94 -1.69 -7.51 -5.43
CA ILE A 94 -1.27 -6.75 -6.58
C ILE A 94 0.21 -6.98 -6.78
N ILE A 95 0.56 -7.56 -7.92
CA ILE A 95 1.95 -7.78 -8.29
C ILE A 95 2.38 -6.61 -9.16
N ILE A 96 3.43 -5.93 -8.77
CA ILE A 96 3.91 -4.79 -9.51
C ILE A 96 4.75 -5.29 -10.67
N GLU A 97 4.26 -5.10 -11.90
CA GLU A 97 4.96 -5.60 -13.05
C GLU A 97 6.19 -4.79 -13.34
N LYS A 98 6.06 -3.51 -13.36
CA LYS A 98 7.18 -2.68 -13.67
C LYS A 98 6.82 -1.26 -13.41
N CYS A 99 7.67 -0.56 -12.74
CA CYS A 99 7.53 0.86 -12.58
C CYS A 99 8.45 1.52 -13.58
N ASP A 100 7.87 2.03 -14.64
CA ASP A 100 8.65 2.58 -15.69
C ASP A 100 9.02 3.98 -15.42
N THR A 101 10.13 4.17 -14.86
CA THR A 101 10.53 5.50 -14.53
C THR A 101 11.52 6.01 -15.50
N GLU A 102 11.59 5.49 -16.66
CA GLU A 102 12.52 5.85 -17.52
C GLU A 102 12.66 7.11 -17.87
N ILE A 103 13.51 7.49 -18.24
CA ILE A 103 13.90 8.74 -18.49
C ILE A 103 14.09 9.20 -19.67
#